data_aa7a304cc1257d854c1be7d3c9c0e036
#
_entry.id   aa7a304cc1257d854c1be7d3c9c0e036
#
_cell.length_a   1.000
_cell.length_b   1.000
_cell.length_c   1.000
_cell.angle_alpha   90.00
_cell.angle_beta   90.00
_cell.angle_gamma   90.00
#
_symmetry.space_group_name_H-M   'P 1'
#
loop_
_entity.id
_entity.type
_entity.pdbx_description
1 polymer ?
#
loop_
_entity_poly.entity_id
_entity_poly.type
_entity_poly.pdbx_seq_one_letter_code
_entity_poly.pdbx_strand_id
1 'polypeptide(L)' 'MSLSGPCSICEQAPAVESCAACGAVVCERHYVRARGQCTACAAAGITGSH' A
#
# COMPACT_ATOMS: atom_id res chain seq x y z
N MET A 1 12.08 -5.70 -11.25
CA MET A 1 11.28 -4.54 -11.54
C MET A 1 10.99 -3.74 -10.29
N SER A 2 11.27 -2.50 -10.34
CA SER A 2 11.06 -1.68 -9.17
C SER A 2 9.77 -0.90 -9.30
N LEU A 3 9.19 -0.60 -8.18
CA LEU A 3 8.06 0.28 -8.13
C LEU A 3 8.57 1.68 -8.39
N SER A 4 7.88 2.42 -9.20
CA SER A 4 8.34 3.77 -9.48
C SER A 4 7.35 4.77 -8.92
N GLY A 5 7.89 5.92 -8.59
CA GLY A 5 7.09 6.99 -8.07
C GLY A 5 7.03 6.99 -6.55
N PRO A 6 6.43 8.01 -5.99
CA PRO A 6 6.33 8.15 -4.55
C PRO A 6 5.16 7.34 -4.01
N CYS A 7 5.15 7.18 -2.69
CA CYS A 7 4.04 6.56 -1.99
C CYS A 7 2.73 7.25 -2.38
N SER A 8 1.70 6.46 -2.65
CA SER A 8 0.41 7.02 -3.04
C SER A 8 -0.30 7.74 -1.90
N ILE A 9 0.15 7.52 -0.68
CA ILE A 9 -0.52 8.10 0.48
C ILE A 9 0.18 9.36 0.94
N CYS A 10 1.46 9.27 1.25
CA CYS A 10 2.16 10.42 1.81
C CYS A 10 3.00 11.17 0.78
N GLU A 11 3.43 10.49 -0.27
CA GLU A 11 4.26 11.08 -1.31
C GLU A 11 5.57 11.65 -0.77
N GLN A 12 5.96 11.20 0.41
CA GLN A 12 7.18 11.70 1.06
C GLN A 12 8.31 10.71 0.96
N ALA A 13 8.01 9.48 0.57
CA ALA A 13 9.00 8.43 0.48
C ALA A 13 8.72 7.60 -0.76
N PRO A 14 9.72 6.91 -1.28
CA PRO A 14 9.51 6.08 -2.46
C PRO A 14 8.62 4.89 -2.12
N ALA A 15 7.78 4.51 -3.07
CA ALA A 15 6.94 3.34 -2.91
C ALA A 15 7.79 2.10 -2.97
N VAL A 16 7.57 1.17 -2.03
CA VAL A 16 8.34 -0.06 -1.96
C VAL A 16 7.44 -1.30 -1.97
N GLU A 17 6.15 -1.11 -1.77
CA GLU A 17 5.20 -2.23 -1.74
C GLU A 17 3.96 -1.84 -2.52
N SER A 18 3.18 -2.85 -2.90
CA SER A 18 1.92 -2.57 -3.55
C SER A 18 0.80 -3.21 -2.74
N CYS A 19 -0.32 -2.50 -2.66
CA CYS A 19 -1.48 -2.99 -1.93
C CYS A 19 -2.17 -4.07 -2.74
N ALA A 20 -2.43 -5.22 -2.13
CA ALA A 20 -3.09 -6.32 -2.81
C ALA A 20 -4.57 -6.05 -2.99
N ALA A 21 -5.13 -5.16 -2.20
CA ALA A 21 -6.57 -4.89 -2.26
C ALA A 21 -6.94 -3.86 -3.31
N CYS A 22 -6.18 -2.77 -3.41
CA CYS A 22 -6.53 -1.71 -4.35
C CYS A 22 -5.46 -1.48 -5.42
N GLY A 23 -4.29 -2.07 -5.27
CA GLY A 23 -3.24 -1.93 -6.26
C GLY A 23 -2.40 -0.67 -6.12
N ALA A 24 -2.61 0.10 -5.07
CA ALA A 24 -1.82 1.31 -4.87
C ALA A 24 -0.39 0.95 -4.45
N VAL A 25 0.56 1.78 -4.86
CA VAL A 25 1.94 1.58 -4.45
C VAL A 25 2.23 2.52 -3.29
N VAL A 26 2.81 1.99 -2.23
CA VAL A 26 3.00 2.76 -1.00
C VAL A 26 4.36 2.48 -0.40
N CYS A 27 4.80 3.37 0.46
CA CYS A 27 6.06 3.19 1.17
C CYS A 27 5.83 2.21 2.32
N GLU A 28 6.92 1.81 2.94
CA GLU A 28 6.83 0.81 3.99
C GLU A 28 6.03 1.31 5.20
N ARG A 29 5.98 2.62 5.42
CA ARG A 29 5.23 3.17 6.54
C ARG A 29 3.72 3.07 6.34
N HIS A 30 3.29 3.00 5.09
CA HIS A 30 1.87 2.96 4.79
C HIS A 30 1.47 1.61 4.23
N TYR A 31 2.22 0.58 4.59
CA TYR A 31 1.93 -0.77 4.16
C TYR A 31 1.78 -1.65 5.38
N VAL A 32 0.68 -2.37 5.46
CA VAL A 32 0.41 -3.28 6.57
C VAL A 32 0.78 -4.68 6.10
N ARG A 33 1.94 -5.15 6.52
CA ARG A 33 2.45 -6.45 6.08
C ARG A 33 1.57 -7.60 6.52
N ALA A 34 1.00 -7.46 7.69
CA ALA A 34 0.15 -8.52 8.23
C ALA A 34 -1.07 -8.76 7.34
N ARG A 35 -1.48 -7.73 6.61
CA ARG A 35 -2.66 -7.84 5.78
C ARG A 35 -2.33 -7.82 4.29
N GLY A 36 -1.12 -7.40 3.93
CA GLY A 36 -0.76 -7.24 2.53
C GLY A 36 -1.49 -6.10 1.88
N GLN A 37 -1.86 -5.10 2.65
CA GLN A 37 -2.65 -3.97 2.18
C GLN A 37 -2.04 -2.66 2.61
N CYS A 38 -2.41 -1.58 1.95
CA CYS A 38 -2.00 -0.27 2.39
C CYS A 38 -2.79 0.12 3.63
N THR A 39 -2.32 1.14 4.34
CA THR A 39 -2.99 1.55 5.57
C THR A 39 -4.41 2.04 5.31
N ALA A 40 -4.66 2.63 4.15
CA ALA A 40 -6.00 3.11 3.83
C ALA A 40 -6.98 1.94 3.71
N CYS A 41 -6.59 0.87 3.03
CA CYS A 41 -7.44 -0.31 2.91
C CYS A 41 -7.60 -1.02 4.24
N ALA A 42 -6.51 -1.11 5.00
CA ALA A 42 -6.56 -1.78 6.30
C ALA A 42 -7.45 -1.01 7.25
N ALA A 43 -7.40 0.32 7.22
CA ALA A 43 -8.24 1.14 8.08
C ALA A 43 -9.71 1.07 7.68
N ALA A 44 -9.97 0.89 6.39
CA ALA A 44 -11.35 0.80 5.90
C ALA A 44 -11.93 -0.59 6.10
N GLY A 45 -11.12 -1.56 6.49
CA GLY A 45 -11.61 -2.91 6.70
C GLY A 45 -11.81 -3.69 5.42
N ILE A 46 -11.21 -3.27 4.33
CA ILE A 46 -11.31 -3.97 3.06
C ILE A 46 -10.47 -5.23 3.13
N THR A 47 -11.06 -6.37 2.90
CA THR A 47 -10.33 -7.62 2.98
C THR A 47 -9.62 -7.96 1.69
N GLY A 48 -10.05 -7.36 0.61
CA GLY A 48 -9.38 -7.59 -0.66
C GLY A 48 -9.64 -8.92 -1.28
N SER A 49 -10.59 -9.63 -0.76
CA SER A 49 -10.91 -10.93 -1.34
C SER A 49 -12.22 -10.85 -2.07
N HIS A 50 -12.34 -11.67 -2.99
CA HIS A 50 -13.56 -11.93 -3.72
C HIS A 50 -13.34 -12.22 -5.12
#